data_bc3817066abb8bd221922bad23b573df
#
_entry.id   bc3817066abb8bd221922bad23b573df
#
_cell.length_a   1.000
_cell.length_b   1.000
_cell.length_c   1.000
_cell.angle_alpha   90.00
_cell.angle_beta   90.00
_cell.angle_gamma   90.00
#
_symmetry.space_group_name_H-M   'P 1'
#
loop_
_entity.id
_entity.type
_entity.pdbx_description
1 polymer ?
#
loop_
_entity_poly.entity_id
_entity_poly.type
_entity_poly.pdbx_seq_one_letter_code
_entity_poly.pdbx_strand_id
1 'polypeptide(L)'
;NTPIELTFLFPPIKGLVTSRFGESREHFGVDIVSSEGDRVVSILDGTVIFAEWTIETGYVVHIQHDNHLISVYKHNSKILKRVGTRVLAGDVIALVGNSGEHSTGTHLHFEMWHKGVPLNPENYISFE
;
A
#
# COMPACT_ATOMS: atom_id res chain seq x y z
N ASN A 1 -2.87 -17.24 17.07
CA ASN A 1 -2.57 -15.89 17.48
C ASN A 1 -2.62 -14.92 16.32
N THR A 2 -3.63 -14.09 16.27
CA THR A 2 -3.76 -13.11 15.19
C THR A 2 -2.75 -11.99 15.36
N PRO A 3 -1.97 -11.68 14.34
CA PRO A 3 -1.00 -10.60 14.44
C PRO A 3 -1.67 -9.24 14.57
N ILE A 4 -2.90 -9.10 14.11
CA ILE A 4 -3.63 -7.85 14.14
C ILE A 4 -5.04 -8.11 14.61
N GLU A 5 -5.50 -7.31 15.54
CA GLU A 5 -6.91 -7.28 15.87
C GLU A 5 -7.61 -6.39 14.88
N LEU A 6 -8.45 -7.00 14.06
CA LEU A 6 -9.05 -6.27 12.97
C LEU A 6 -10.42 -5.79 13.31
N THR A 7 -10.58 -4.50 13.24
CA THR A 7 -11.90 -3.95 13.16
C THR A 7 -12.24 -3.78 11.69
N PHE A 8 -11.77 -2.73 11.07
CA PHE A 8 -12.11 -2.44 9.70
C PHE A 8 -10.91 -1.82 8.99
N LEU A 9 -10.53 -2.39 7.86
CA LEU A 9 -9.47 -1.83 7.02
C LEU A 9 -10.10 -1.32 5.73
N PHE A 10 -9.77 -0.08 5.38
CA PHE A 10 -10.16 0.45 4.07
C PHE A 10 -9.29 -0.22 3.01
N PRO A 11 -9.87 -0.72 1.91
CA PRO A 11 -9.01 -1.10 0.78
C PRO A 11 -8.30 0.15 0.28
N PRO A 12 -6.98 0.07 0.04
CA PRO A 12 -6.24 1.24 -0.42
C PRO A 12 -6.72 1.70 -1.80
N ILE A 13 -7.20 0.77 -2.60
CA ILE A 13 -7.84 1.00 -3.87
C ILE A 13 -8.68 -0.24 -4.18
N LYS A 14 -9.72 -0.08 -4.97
CA LYS A 14 -10.52 -1.22 -5.42
C LYS A 14 -10.15 -1.56 -6.85
N GLY A 15 -10.11 -2.85 -7.16
CA GLY A 15 -9.78 -3.31 -8.48
C GLY A 15 -9.42 -4.78 -8.48
N LEU A 16 -9.06 -5.28 -9.64
CA LEU A 16 -8.70 -6.68 -9.81
C LEU A 16 -7.28 -6.94 -9.32
N VAL A 17 -7.12 -7.94 -8.47
CA VAL A 17 -5.80 -8.39 -8.04
C VAL A 17 -5.20 -9.21 -9.18
N THR A 18 -4.08 -8.76 -9.70
CA THR A 18 -3.41 -9.40 -10.84
C THR A 18 -2.17 -10.18 -10.43
N SER A 19 -1.62 -9.89 -9.27
CA SER A 19 -0.47 -10.61 -8.75
C SER A 19 -0.62 -10.73 -7.25
N ARG A 20 -0.48 -11.96 -6.73
CA ARG A 20 -0.82 -12.24 -5.35
C ARG A 20 0.41 -12.36 -4.47
N PHE A 21 0.19 -12.23 -3.17
CA PHE A 21 1.24 -12.38 -2.17
C PHE A 21 1.87 -13.77 -2.29
N GLY A 22 3.22 -13.80 -2.35
CA GLY A 22 3.95 -15.05 -2.40
C GLY A 22 3.90 -15.76 -3.74
N GLU A 23 3.31 -15.13 -4.77
CA GLU A 23 3.23 -15.71 -6.10
C GLU A 23 4.61 -15.96 -6.68
N SER A 24 5.59 -15.12 -6.33
CA SER A 24 6.99 -15.36 -6.60
C SER A 24 7.77 -15.17 -5.30
N ARG A 25 9.05 -15.54 -5.32
CA ARG A 25 9.88 -15.60 -4.11
C ARG A 25 9.90 -14.27 -3.34
N GLU A 26 9.90 -13.15 -4.05
CA GLU A 26 10.05 -11.85 -3.42
C GLU A 26 8.82 -10.96 -3.60
N HIS A 27 7.66 -11.55 -3.88
CA HIS A 27 6.43 -10.79 -4.01
C HIS A 27 5.76 -10.69 -2.65
N PHE A 28 6.09 -9.64 -1.90
CA PHE A 28 5.65 -9.46 -0.52
C PHE A 28 4.37 -8.64 -0.40
N GLY A 29 3.61 -8.53 -1.47
CA GLY A 29 2.37 -7.78 -1.47
C GLY A 29 1.45 -8.25 -2.57
N VAL A 30 0.51 -7.39 -2.93
CA VAL A 30 -0.43 -7.66 -4.02
C VAL A 30 -0.37 -6.51 -5.01
N ASP A 31 -0.62 -6.84 -6.28
CA ASP A 31 -0.77 -5.84 -7.33
C ASP A 31 -2.24 -5.74 -7.69
N ILE A 32 -2.77 -4.53 -7.67
CA ILE A 32 -4.16 -4.25 -7.97
C ILE A 32 -4.19 -3.36 -9.22
N VAL A 33 -4.84 -3.83 -10.28
CA VAL A 33 -4.96 -3.07 -11.52
C VAL A 33 -5.83 -1.84 -11.29
N SER A 34 -5.44 -0.73 -11.88
CA SER A 34 -6.17 0.53 -11.71
C SER A 34 -5.75 1.49 -12.83
N SER A 35 -6.38 2.66 -12.86
CA SER A 35 -6.06 3.69 -13.85
C SER A 35 -5.13 4.72 -13.25
N GLU A 36 -4.27 5.29 -14.07
CA GLU A 36 -3.37 6.32 -13.62
C GLU A 36 -4.16 7.49 -13.04
N GLY A 37 -3.74 7.96 -11.87
CA GLY A 37 -4.41 9.05 -11.19
C GLY A 37 -5.53 8.63 -10.26
N ASP A 38 -5.87 7.33 -10.22
CA ASP A 38 -6.84 6.85 -9.23
C ASP A 38 -6.32 7.12 -7.82
N ARG A 39 -7.24 7.37 -6.90
CA ARG A 39 -6.89 7.74 -5.54
C ARG A 39 -6.49 6.52 -4.73
N VAL A 40 -5.36 6.65 -4.03
CA VAL A 40 -4.89 5.65 -3.08
C VAL A 40 -5.16 6.19 -1.70
N VAL A 41 -5.82 5.40 -0.84
CA VAL A 41 -6.21 5.84 0.49
C VAL A 41 -5.51 5.00 1.56
N SER A 42 -5.32 5.59 2.73
CA SER A 42 -4.74 4.90 3.87
C SER A 42 -5.71 3.84 4.39
N ILE A 43 -5.20 2.66 4.70
CA ILE A 43 -6.05 1.55 5.18
C ILE A 43 -6.55 1.77 6.61
N LEU A 44 -5.83 2.55 7.40
CA LEU A 44 -6.14 2.84 8.81
C LEU A 44 -5.55 4.19 9.16
N ASP A 45 -5.96 4.71 10.33
CA ASP A 45 -5.29 5.88 10.91
C ASP A 45 -3.82 5.57 11.09
N GLY A 46 -2.97 6.55 10.86
CA GLY A 46 -1.54 6.36 11.03
C GLY A 46 -0.74 7.62 10.78
N THR A 47 0.56 7.44 10.71
CA THR A 47 1.51 8.53 10.46
C THR A 47 2.37 8.16 9.27
N VAL A 48 2.53 9.09 8.34
CA VAL A 48 3.41 8.89 7.19
C VAL A 48 4.85 8.89 7.69
N ILE A 49 5.54 7.77 7.51
CA ILE A 49 6.93 7.63 7.98
C ILE A 49 7.94 7.65 6.85
N PHE A 50 7.48 7.47 5.61
CA PHE A 50 8.36 7.52 4.43
C PHE A 50 7.52 7.96 3.25
N ALA A 51 8.02 8.91 2.47
CA ALA A 51 7.31 9.45 1.30
C ALA A 51 8.35 9.99 0.35
N GLU A 52 8.83 9.15 -0.58
CA GLU A 52 9.98 9.46 -1.43
C GLU A 52 9.81 8.82 -2.79
N TRP A 53 10.71 9.15 -3.69
CA TRP A 53 10.86 8.46 -4.96
C TRP A 53 12.13 7.63 -4.91
N THR A 54 12.03 6.35 -5.27
CA THR A 54 13.20 5.50 -5.45
C THR A 54 13.17 4.93 -6.86
N ILE A 55 14.35 4.59 -7.37
CA ILE A 55 14.46 4.09 -8.74
C ILE A 55 13.69 2.78 -8.92
N GLU A 56 13.61 1.96 -7.87
CA GLU A 56 12.94 0.66 -7.93
C GLU A 56 11.44 0.78 -7.77
N THR A 57 10.98 1.64 -6.86
CA THR A 57 9.58 1.68 -6.47
C THR A 57 8.80 2.82 -7.09
N GLY A 58 9.49 3.81 -7.68
CA GLY A 58 8.84 5.05 -8.03
C GLY A 58 8.41 5.78 -6.76
N TYR A 59 7.36 6.56 -6.83
CA TYR A 59 6.86 7.25 -5.64
C TYR A 59 6.23 6.24 -4.69
N VAL A 60 6.75 6.20 -3.47
CA VAL A 60 6.35 5.22 -2.46
C VAL A 60 6.01 5.92 -1.14
N VAL A 61 4.95 5.43 -0.49
CA VAL A 61 4.51 5.93 0.82
C VAL A 61 4.48 4.77 1.78
N HIS A 62 5.05 4.97 2.98
CA HIS A 62 4.90 4.03 4.10
C HIS A 62 4.12 4.74 5.20
N ILE A 63 3.15 4.04 5.76
CA ILE A 63 2.35 4.57 6.87
C ILE A 63 2.46 3.61 8.04
N GLN A 64 2.78 4.15 9.20
CA GLN A 64 2.82 3.37 10.43
C GLN A 64 1.49 3.52 11.16
N HIS A 65 0.89 2.38 11.45
CA HIS A 65 -0.36 2.29 12.20
C HIS A 65 -0.07 1.79 13.61
N ASP A 66 -1.10 1.62 14.41
CA ASP A 66 -0.95 1.02 15.72
C ASP A 66 -0.63 -0.47 15.57
N ASN A 67 -0.24 -1.10 16.68
CA ASN A 67 0.05 -2.54 16.75
C ASN A 67 1.18 -2.97 15.82
N HIS A 68 2.17 -2.08 15.60
CA HIS A 68 3.37 -2.41 14.82
C HIS A 68 3.05 -2.79 13.37
N LEU A 69 1.96 -2.24 12.83
CA LEU A 69 1.57 -2.48 11.44
C LEU A 69 2.06 -1.33 10.58
N ILE A 70 2.70 -1.66 9.46
CA ILE A 70 3.11 -0.69 8.45
C ILE A 70 2.47 -1.08 7.13
N SER A 71 1.89 -0.11 6.44
CA SER A 71 1.38 -0.31 5.08
C SER A 71 2.27 0.43 4.08
N VAL A 72 2.45 -0.16 2.91
CA VAL A 72 3.36 0.34 1.88
C VAL A 72 2.63 0.42 0.55
N TYR A 73 2.76 1.55 -0.13
CA TYR A 73 2.04 1.86 -1.37
C TYR A 73 3.07 2.31 -2.41
N LYS A 74 3.28 1.50 -3.46
CA LYS A 74 4.36 1.72 -4.45
C LYS A 74 3.82 2.03 -5.84
N HIS A 75 4.70 2.60 -6.66
CA HIS A 75 4.46 2.88 -8.09
C HIS A 75 3.44 3.99 -8.31
N ASN A 76 3.32 4.89 -7.35
CA ASN A 76 2.40 6.02 -7.48
C ASN A 76 2.93 7.06 -8.48
N SER A 77 2.02 7.82 -9.06
CA SER A 77 2.39 8.94 -9.92
C SER A 77 2.63 10.21 -9.10
N LYS A 78 2.04 10.29 -7.90
CA LYS A 78 2.14 11.47 -7.07
C LYS A 78 1.92 11.11 -5.61
N ILE A 79 2.68 11.77 -4.72
CA ILE A 79 2.49 11.67 -3.27
C ILE A 79 1.76 12.92 -2.81
N LEU A 80 0.74 12.75 -1.97
CA LEU A 80 -0.10 13.85 -1.50
C LEU A 80 0.09 14.19 -0.03
N LYS A 81 0.91 13.42 0.71
CA LYS A 81 1.14 13.64 2.13
C LYS A 81 2.64 13.59 2.41
N ARG A 82 3.09 14.42 3.36
CA ARG A 82 4.50 14.47 3.75
C ARG A 82 4.77 13.56 4.92
N VAL A 83 6.04 13.17 5.06
CA VAL A 83 6.52 12.48 6.25
C VAL A 83 6.16 13.30 7.49
N GLY A 84 5.65 12.62 8.50
CA GLY A 84 5.20 13.24 9.75
C GLY A 84 3.72 13.59 9.77
N THR A 85 3.03 13.52 8.64
CA THR A 85 1.60 13.83 8.58
C THR A 85 0.80 12.72 9.22
N ARG A 86 -0.13 13.09 10.11
CA ARG A 86 -1.11 12.17 10.63
C ARG A 86 -2.25 12.04 9.62
N VAL A 87 -2.62 10.81 9.26
CA VAL A 87 -3.71 10.53 8.34
C VAL A 87 -4.75 9.68 9.02
N LEU A 88 -5.98 9.79 8.56
CA LEU A 88 -7.09 8.97 9.03
C LEU A 88 -7.36 7.88 8.00
N ALA A 89 -7.97 6.78 8.45
CA ALA A 89 -8.42 5.72 7.55
C ALA A 89 -9.27 6.33 6.44
N GLY A 90 -8.96 5.98 5.20
CA GLY A 90 -9.68 6.50 4.04
C GLY A 90 -9.16 7.82 3.48
N ASP A 91 -8.22 8.48 4.14
CA ASP A 91 -7.62 9.71 3.59
C ASP A 91 -6.82 9.40 2.33
N VAL A 92 -6.93 10.27 1.34
CA VAL A 92 -6.17 10.12 0.08
C VAL A 92 -4.71 10.48 0.36
N ILE A 93 -3.81 9.56 0.08
CA ILE A 93 -2.38 9.72 0.37
C ILE A 93 -1.51 9.79 -0.88
N ALA A 94 -2.01 9.28 -2.01
CA ALA A 94 -1.23 9.24 -3.25
C ALA A 94 -2.17 9.01 -4.42
N LEU A 95 -1.63 9.10 -5.62
CA LEU A 95 -2.35 8.78 -6.86
C LEU A 95 -1.61 7.64 -7.56
N VAL A 96 -2.37 6.69 -8.10
CA VAL A 96 -1.82 5.53 -8.80
C VAL A 96 -1.03 5.97 -10.02
N GLY A 97 0.05 5.26 -10.29
CA GLY A 97 0.86 5.49 -11.47
C GLY A 97 1.49 4.22 -11.98
N ASN A 98 2.57 4.42 -12.72
CA ASN A 98 3.36 3.35 -13.30
C ASN A 98 4.84 3.70 -13.14
N SER A 99 5.19 4.31 -12.01
CA SER A 99 6.55 4.80 -11.79
C SER A 99 7.43 3.74 -11.14
N GLY A 100 8.72 3.83 -11.40
CA GLY A 100 9.71 2.93 -10.85
C GLY A 100 10.12 1.84 -11.83
N GLU A 101 11.34 1.35 -11.67
CA GLU A 101 11.95 0.37 -12.56
C GLU A 101 11.22 -0.95 -12.59
N HIS A 102 10.64 -1.33 -11.45
CA HIS A 102 9.99 -2.63 -11.29
C HIS A 102 8.51 -2.59 -11.62
N SER A 103 8.03 -1.48 -12.18
CA SER A 103 6.63 -1.39 -12.56
C SER A 103 6.42 -2.04 -13.93
N THR A 104 5.35 -2.82 -14.06
CA THR A 104 5.02 -3.53 -15.30
C THR A 104 3.70 -3.08 -15.90
N GLY A 105 3.18 -1.95 -15.49
CA GLY A 105 1.91 -1.41 -15.96
C GLY A 105 1.24 -0.64 -14.84
N THR A 106 0.11 -0.02 -15.16
CA THR A 106 -0.58 0.82 -14.19
C THR A 106 -1.29 -0.04 -13.15
N HIS A 107 -0.74 -0.04 -11.96
CA HIS A 107 -1.30 -0.79 -10.84
C HIS A 107 -0.74 -0.21 -9.54
N LEU A 108 -1.44 -0.50 -8.44
CA LEU A 108 -0.89 -0.24 -7.11
C LEU A 108 -0.24 -1.51 -6.61
N HIS A 109 1.00 -1.40 -6.15
CA HIS A 109 1.63 -2.49 -5.40
C HIS A 109 1.49 -2.15 -3.92
N PHE A 110 0.82 -3.02 -3.16
CA PHE A 110 0.46 -2.77 -1.77
C PHE A 110 0.99 -3.86 -0.86
N GLU A 111 1.62 -3.47 0.25
CA GLU A 111 2.17 -4.41 1.22
C GLU A 111 1.69 -4.06 2.62
N MET A 112 1.57 -5.09 3.45
CA MET A 112 1.31 -4.95 4.89
C MET A 112 2.40 -5.70 5.65
N TRP A 113 3.00 -5.02 6.61
CA TRP A 113 4.09 -5.58 7.42
C TRP A 113 3.75 -5.46 8.90
N HIS A 114 3.85 -6.57 9.63
CA HIS A 114 3.59 -6.58 11.08
C HIS A 114 4.83 -7.06 11.81
N LYS A 115 5.42 -6.19 12.63
CA LYS A 115 6.66 -6.49 13.36
C LYS A 115 7.76 -7.00 12.43
N GLY A 116 7.88 -6.39 11.26
CA GLY A 116 8.91 -6.74 10.29
C GLY A 116 8.61 -7.98 9.46
N VAL A 117 7.41 -8.55 9.56
CA VAL A 117 7.01 -9.75 8.81
C VAL A 117 5.93 -9.37 7.80
N PRO A 118 6.10 -9.71 6.52
CA PRO A 118 5.06 -9.37 5.53
C PRO A 118 3.83 -10.25 5.71
N LEU A 119 2.67 -9.64 5.57
CA LEU A 119 1.39 -10.32 5.67
C LEU A 119 0.75 -10.39 4.28
N ASN A 120 -0.09 -11.40 4.05
CA ASN A 120 -0.87 -11.45 2.82
C ASN A 120 -2.07 -10.51 2.96
N PRO A 121 -2.11 -9.40 2.20
CA PRO A 121 -3.18 -8.41 2.36
C PRO A 121 -4.57 -8.98 2.08
N GLU A 122 -4.68 -9.99 1.22
CA GLU A 122 -5.98 -10.57 0.89
C GLU A 122 -6.62 -11.31 2.05
N ASN A 123 -5.83 -11.66 3.08
CA ASN A 123 -6.39 -12.24 4.30
C ASN A 123 -7.12 -11.21 5.16
N TYR A 124 -6.94 -9.93 4.88
CA TYR A 124 -7.44 -8.85 5.73
C TYR A 124 -8.32 -7.86 4.98
N ILE A 125 -8.17 -7.74 3.67
CA ILE A 125 -8.83 -6.71 2.87
C ILE A 125 -9.45 -7.35 1.63
N SER A 126 -10.69 -6.96 1.34
CA SER A 126 -11.30 -7.28 0.05
C SER A 126 -11.05 -6.10 -0.89
N PHE A 127 -10.43 -6.37 -2.04
CA PHE A 127 -10.12 -5.33 -3.02
C PHE A 127 -11.22 -5.17 -4.08
N GLU A 128 -12.23 -6.01 -4.04
CA GLU A 128 -13.35 -5.93 -5.00
C GLU A 128 -14.64 -5.33 -4.43
#